data_5178fac209f92fc7388c07790b885d64
#
_entry.id   5178fac209f92fc7388c07790b885d64
#
_cell.length_a   1.000
_cell.length_b   1.000
_cell.length_c   1.000
_cell.angle_alpha   90.00
_cell.angle_beta   90.00
_cell.angle_gamma   90.00
#
_symmetry.space_group_name_H-M   'P 1'
#
loop_
_entity.id
_entity.type
_entity.pdbx_description
1 polymer ?
#
loop_
_entity_poly.entity_id
_entity_poly.type
_entity_poly.pdbx_seq_one_letter_code
_entity_poly.pdbx_strand_id
1 'polypeptide(L)'
;MSLSERLCRLLAFNERVQNMLDDEIFDITAMPTDEYKKQSCGDASFIFDLHKSLDIMSKDWLCELEATADFAKNNTLSNRFDKPLTAYLDYCVRRYYLSAIDSFNVISTIKRMVCAYIVTAYELERLENPTQAKVVKILQGYSKEVEHSYENGELLEDEFIFNPLFSTDNLIGIL
;
A
#
# COMPACT_ATOMS: atom_id res chain seq x y z
N MET A 1 17.49 -3.01 7.51
CA MET A 1 16.42 -2.12 6.98
C MET A 1 15.12 -2.89 7.02
N SER A 2 14.12 -2.39 7.76
CA SER A 2 12.79 -2.98 7.88
C SER A 2 12.02 -2.92 6.54
N LEU A 3 10.90 -3.63 6.45
CA LEU A 3 10.04 -3.56 5.27
C LEU A 3 9.41 -2.16 5.14
N SER A 4 8.92 -1.58 6.24
CA SER A 4 8.40 -0.20 6.28
C SER A 4 9.42 0.81 5.74
N GLU A 5 10.67 0.73 6.17
CA GLU A 5 11.74 1.62 5.70
C GLU A 5 12.02 1.48 4.21
N ARG A 6 11.95 0.25 3.67
CA ARG A 6 12.06 0.01 2.22
C ARG A 6 10.89 0.61 1.45
N LEU A 7 9.67 0.52 1.99
CA LEU A 7 8.48 1.11 1.39
C LEU A 7 8.51 2.63 1.40
N CYS A 8 8.98 3.26 2.50
CA CYS A 8 9.19 4.71 2.53
C CYS A 8 10.15 5.18 1.43
N ARG A 9 11.29 4.49 1.26
CA ARG A 9 12.24 4.79 0.18
C ARG A 9 11.65 4.59 -1.21
N LEU A 10 10.88 3.51 -1.39
CA LEU A 10 10.22 3.20 -2.65
C LEU A 10 9.19 4.28 -3.02
N LEU A 11 8.38 4.75 -2.05
CA LEU A 11 7.45 5.86 -2.24
C LEU A 11 8.18 7.13 -2.63
N ALA A 12 9.18 7.55 -1.87
CA ALA A 12 9.92 8.79 -2.12
C ALA A 12 10.64 8.78 -3.48
N PHE A 13 11.22 7.63 -3.86
CA PHE A 13 11.84 7.47 -5.17
C PHE A 13 10.82 7.61 -6.29
N ASN A 14 9.69 6.89 -6.20
CA ASN A 14 8.69 6.88 -7.28
C ASN A 14 7.90 8.18 -7.39
N GLU A 15 7.74 8.94 -6.30
CA GLU A 15 7.20 10.30 -6.38
C GLU A 15 8.09 11.21 -7.21
N ARG A 16 9.42 11.12 -7.04
CA ARG A 16 10.36 11.90 -7.86
C ARG A 16 10.39 11.43 -9.31
N VAL A 17 10.26 10.11 -9.54
CA VAL A 17 10.10 9.58 -10.90
C VAL A 17 8.82 10.14 -11.53
N GLN A 18 7.70 10.16 -10.78
CA GLN A 18 6.44 10.71 -11.28
C GLN A 18 6.59 12.20 -11.63
N ASN A 19 7.20 13.00 -10.75
CA ASN A 19 7.43 14.42 -11.03
C ASN A 19 8.30 14.63 -12.29
N MET A 20 9.28 13.77 -12.52
CA MET A 20 10.09 13.83 -13.75
C MET A 20 9.26 13.47 -15.00
N LEU A 21 8.33 12.53 -14.88
CA LEU A 21 7.41 12.17 -15.98
C LEU A 21 6.42 13.30 -16.26
N ASP A 22 5.85 13.91 -15.23
CA ASP A 22 4.86 14.98 -15.34
C ASP A 22 5.48 16.28 -15.90
N ASP A 23 6.73 16.56 -15.54
CA ASP A 23 7.48 17.72 -16.03
C ASP A 23 8.15 17.46 -17.39
N GLU A 24 8.02 16.27 -17.98
CA GLU A 24 8.70 15.84 -19.21
C GLU A 24 10.23 16.01 -19.15
N ILE A 25 10.82 15.96 -17.95
CA ILE A 25 12.26 16.08 -17.73
C ILE A 25 12.89 14.70 -17.78
N PHE A 26 13.47 14.34 -18.89
CA PHE A 26 14.14 13.03 -19.09
C PHE A 26 15.67 13.14 -18.98
N ASP A 27 16.17 13.74 -17.92
CA ASP A 27 17.62 13.72 -17.64
C ASP A 27 18.00 12.39 -16.96
N ILE A 28 18.42 11.42 -17.76
CA ILE A 28 18.86 10.10 -17.26
C ILE A 28 20.11 10.17 -16.39
N THR A 29 20.80 11.33 -16.35
CA THR A 29 21.97 11.52 -15.47
C THR A 29 21.57 11.99 -14.08
N ALA A 30 20.36 12.54 -13.92
CA ALA A 30 19.80 12.99 -12.65
C ALA A 30 18.91 11.88 -12.06
N MET A 31 19.53 10.82 -11.54
CA MET A 31 18.78 9.74 -10.88
C MET A 31 17.97 10.28 -9.69
N PRO A 32 16.66 9.95 -9.60
CA PRO A 32 15.85 10.30 -8.44
C PRO A 32 16.46 9.73 -7.16
N THR A 33 16.33 10.45 -6.05
CA THR A 33 16.79 9.97 -4.73
C THR A 33 15.66 9.24 -4.01
N ASP A 34 16.00 8.36 -3.11
CA ASP A 34 15.08 7.64 -2.22
C ASP A 34 15.04 8.24 -0.80
N GLU A 35 15.59 9.44 -0.64
CA GLU A 35 15.59 10.15 0.63
C GLU A 35 14.19 10.64 1.01
N TYR A 36 13.83 10.46 2.26
CA TYR A 36 12.55 10.92 2.82
C TYR A 36 12.72 11.41 4.24
N LYS A 37 11.79 12.26 4.68
CA LYS A 37 11.71 12.67 6.08
C LYS A 37 10.54 11.95 6.72
N LYS A 38 10.79 11.13 7.75
CA LYS A 38 9.72 10.51 8.51
C LYS A 38 9.05 11.59 9.37
N GLN A 39 7.77 11.84 9.13
CA GLN A 39 6.93 12.65 9.97
C GLN A 39 6.40 11.80 11.14
N SER A 40 5.76 12.45 12.14
CA SER A 40 5.11 11.72 13.24
C SER A 40 4.02 10.80 12.71
N CYS A 41 3.86 9.65 13.38
CA CYS A 41 2.90 8.61 13.04
C CYS A 41 1.54 9.17 12.58
N GLY A 42 1.17 8.88 11.34
CA GLY A 42 -0.12 9.24 10.78
C GLY A 42 -1.22 8.26 11.25
N ASP A 43 -2.46 8.69 11.18
CA ASP A 43 -3.62 7.83 11.39
C ASP A 43 -3.94 7.06 10.10
N ALA A 44 -3.98 5.74 10.16
CA ALA A 44 -4.28 4.87 9.02
C ALA A 44 -5.78 4.78 8.69
N SER A 45 -6.67 5.48 9.43
CA SER A 45 -8.12 5.35 9.29
C SER A 45 -8.62 5.62 7.87
N PHE A 46 -8.07 6.63 7.18
CA PHE A 46 -8.48 6.97 5.82
C PHE A 46 -8.20 5.84 4.81
N ILE A 47 -7.17 5.03 5.03
CA ILE A 47 -6.87 3.86 4.19
C ILE A 47 -7.98 2.81 4.36
N PHE A 48 -8.37 2.53 5.60
CA PHE A 48 -9.46 1.59 5.89
C PHE A 48 -10.81 2.12 5.40
N ASP A 49 -11.07 3.42 5.51
CA ASP A 49 -12.31 4.04 5.03
C ASP A 49 -12.42 3.92 3.51
N LEU A 50 -11.32 4.14 2.78
CA LEU A 50 -11.27 3.89 1.34
C LEU A 50 -11.56 2.41 1.03
N HIS A 51 -10.90 1.46 1.71
CA HIS A 51 -11.11 0.04 1.45
C HIS A 51 -12.54 -0.45 1.75
N LYS A 52 -13.21 0.14 2.73
CA LYS A 52 -14.64 -0.13 3.01
C LYS A 52 -15.58 0.41 1.94
N SER A 53 -15.16 1.42 1.17
CA SER A 53 -15.95 1.98 0.07
C SER A 53 -15.81 1.24 -1.25
N LEU A 54 -14.86 0.30 -1.36
CA LEU A 54 -14.64 -0.52 -2.53
C LEU A 54 -15.81 -1.51 -2.75
N ASP A 55 -15.95 -2.00 -3.98
CA ASP A 55 -16.89 -3.10 -4.27
C ASP A 55 -16.33 -4.42 -3.71
N ILE A 56 -16.81 -4.79 -2.54
CA ILE A 56 -16.38 -5.97 -1.79
C ILE A 56 -17.45 -7.06 -1.88
N MET A 57 -17.10 -8.20 -2.44
CA MET A 57 -18.00 -9.34 -2.62
C MET A 57 -18.23 -10.13 -1.33
N SER A 58 -17.23 -10.21 -0.46
CA SER A 58 -17.25 -11.01 0.76
C SER A 58 -17.67 -10.20 1.97
N LYS A 59 -18.86 -10.47 2.52
CA LYS A 59 -19.31 -9.86 3.79
C LYS A 59 -18.38 -10.21 4.95
N ASP A 60 -17.85 -11.44 4.97
CA ASP A 60 -16.93 -11.87 6.02
C ASP A 60 -15.62 -11.06 5.96
N TRP A 61 -15.11 -10.78 4.76
CA TRP A 61 -13.92 -9.96 4.60
C TRP A 61 -14.18 -8.50 5.02
N LEU A 62 -15.35 -7.95 4.72
CA LEU A 62 -15.74 -6.61 5.16
C LEU A 62 -15.78 -6.51 6.70
N CYS A 63 -16.35 -7.50 7.38
CA CYS A 63 -16.35 -7.55 8.85
C CYS A 63 -14.93 -7.65 9.42
N GLU A 64 -14.05 -8.44 8.79
CA GLU A 64 -12.63 -8.51 9.19
C GLU A 64 -11.91 -7.18 8.98
N LEU A 65 -12.21 -6.48 7.88
CA LEU A 65 -11.66 -5.16 7.59
C LEU A 65 -12.09 -4.11 8.63
N GLU A 66 -13.37 -4.10 9.02
CA GLU A 66 -13.89 -3.23 10.09
C GLU A 66 -13.19 -3.48 11.42
N ALA A 67 -13.09 -4.74 11.81
CA ALA A 67 -12.37 -5.14 13.04
C ALA A 67 -10.87 -4.78 12.99
N THR A 68 -10.26 -4.84 11.81
CA THR A 68 -8.87 -4.44 11.61
C THR A 68 -8.70 -2.92 11.68
N ALA A 69 -9.64 -2.16 11.12
CA ALA A 69 -9.65 -0.70 11.22
C ALA A 69 -9.74 -0.24 12.69
N ASP A 70 -10.60 -0.87 13.48
CA ASP A 70 -10.71 -0.56 14.92
C ASP A 70 -9.43 -0.92 15.69
N PHE A 71 -8.78 -2.02 15.35
CA PHE A 71 -7.50 -2.40 15.93
C PHE A 71 -6.40 -1.38 15.58
N ALA A 72 -6.35 -0.90 14.35
CA ALA A 72 -5.33 0.03 13.87
C ALA A 72 -5.34 1.38 14.60
N LYS A 73 -6.51 1.84 15.09
CA LYS A 73 -6.64 3.10 15.84
C LYS A 73 -5.76 3.17 17.10
N ASN A 74 -5.47 2.02 17.71
CA ASN A 74 -4.76 1.95 18.99
C ASN A 74 -3.45 1.17 18.92
N ASN A 75 -3.04 0.75 17.73
CA ASN A 75 -1.87 -0.09 17.55
C ASN A 75 -1.01 0.43 16.40
N THR A 76 0.29 0.17 16.48
CA THR A 76 1.26 0.48 15.43
C THR A 76 1.73 -0.81 14.76
N LEU A 77 2.14 -0.71 13.50
CA LEU A 77 2.73 -1.83 12.78
C LEU A 77 4.06 -2.26 13.40
N SER A 78 4.28 -3.56 13.46
CA SER A 78 5.55 -4.16 13.86
C SER A 78 6.24 -4.82 12.66
N ASN A 79 7.46 -5.32 12.86
CA ASN A 79 8.20 -6.05 11.83
C ASN A 79 7.94 -7.57 11.87
N ARG A 80 6.94 -8.01 12.64
CA ARG A 80 6.67 -9.42 12.90
C ARG A 80 6.38 -10.23 11.64
N PHE A 81 5.72 -9.62 10.67
CA PHE A 81 5.30 -10.26 9.43
C PHE A 81 6.08 -9.78 8.19
N ASP A 82 7.22 -9.14 8.37
CA ASP A 82 8.04 -8.62 7.25
C ASP A 82 8.36 -9.69 6.21
N LYS A 83 8.64 -10.92 6.63
CA LYS A 83 9.02 -11.99 5.70
C LYS A 83 7.91 -12.39 4.71
N PRO A 84 6.69 -12.77 5.16
CA PRO A 84 5.61 -13.08 4.24
C PRO A 84 5.13 -11.86 3.45
N LEU A 85 5.09 -10.68 4.06
CA LEU A 85 4.71 -9.44 3.39
C LEU A 85 5.73 -9.01 2.34
N THR A 86 7.03 -9.20 2.58
CA THR A 86 8.05 -8.98 1.56
C THR A 86 7.83 -9.86 0.32
N ALA A 87 7.51 -11.14 0.53
CA ALA A 87 7.27 -12.07 -0.59
C ALA A 87 6.02 -11.67 -1.39
N TYR A 88 4.96 -11.22 -0.71
CA TYR A 88 3.76 -10.72 -1.34
C TYR A 88 4.01 -9.43 -2.14
N LEU A 89 4.71 -8.47 -1.56
CA LEU A 89 5.04 -7.21 -2.24
C LEU A 89 6.02 -7.40 -3.41
N ASP A 90 6.97 -8.34 -3.32
CA ASP A 90 7.85 -8.71 -4.45
C ASP A 90 7.02 -9.25 -5.63
N TYR A 91 5.99 -10.06 -5.34
CA TYR A 91 5.02 -10.48 -6.35
C TYR A 91 4.28 -9.28 -6.95
N CYS A 92 3.77 -8.34 -6.13
CA CYS A 92 3.06 -7.16 -6.62
C CYS A 92 3.95 -6.29 -7.53
N VAL A 93 5.19 -6.04 -7.13
CA VAL A 93 6.15 -5.28 -7.95
C VAL A 93 6.36 -5.96 -9.30
N ARG A 94 6.66 -7.25 -9.31
CA ARG A 94 6.91 -8.00 -10.57
C ARG A 94 5.70 -8.04 -11.49
N ARG A 95 4.50 -8.04 -10.92
CA ARG A 95 3.25 -8.13 -11.68
C ARG A 95 2.76 -6.79 -12.22
N TYR A 96 2.84 -5.74 -11.41
CA TYR A 96 2.12 -4.49 -11.69
C TYR A 96 3.04 -3.31 -12.05
N TYR A 97 4.29 -3.30 -11.59
CA TYR A 97 5.14 -2.13 -11.79
C TYR A 97 5.40 -1.80 -13.26
N LEU A 98 5.57 -2.82 -14.10
CA LEU A 98 5.80 -2.60 -15.53
C LEU A 98 4.57 -2.07 -16.27
N SER A 99 3.35 -2.37 -15.80
CA SER A 99 2.13 -1.81 -16.41
C SER A 99 1.99 -0.31 -16.17
N ALA A 100 2.63 0.23 -15.14
CA ALA A 100 2.67 1.66 -14.88
C ALA A 100 3.39 2.47 -15.98
N ILE A 101 4.20 1.81 -16.81
CA ILE A 101 4.86 2.44 -17.97
C ILE A 101 3.83 2.87 -19.02
N ASP A 102 2.80 2.06 -19.22
CA ASP A 102 1.76 2.33 -20.22
C ASP A 102 0.81 3.45 -19.78
N SER A 103 0.56 3.56 -18.46
CA SER A 103 -0.30 4.61 -17.89
C SER A 103 0.44 5.90 -17.56
N PHE A 104 1.78 5.91 -17.58
CA PHE A 104 2.62 6.99 -17.05
C PHE A 104 2.34 7.35 -15.57
N ASN A 105 1.70 6.44 -14.81
CA ASN A 105 1.32 6.63 -13.40
C ASN A 105 2.02 5.61 -12.50
N VAL A 106 3.32 5.82 -12.29
CA VAL A 106 4.13 4.92 -11.47
C VAL A 106 3.83 5.07 -9.97
N ILE A 107 3.54 6.31 -9.52
CA ILE A 107 3.33 6.56 -8.09
C ILE A 107 2.05 5.91 -7.56
N SER A 108 0.94 5.91 -8.31
CA SER A 108 -0.30 5.25 -7.88
C SER A 108 -0.12 3.74 -7.74
N THR A 109 0.67 3.12 -8.62
CA THR A 109 1.02 1.70 -8.51
C THR A 109 1.74 1.40 -7.18
N ILE A 110 2.68 2.26 -6.77
CA ILE A 110 3.38 2.09 -5.48
C ILE A 110 2.47 2.39 -4.29
N LYS A 111 1.64 3.42 -4.35
CA LYS A 111 0.65 3.72 -3.30
C LYS A 111 -0.32 2.55 -3.09
N ARG A 112 -0.76 1.88 -4.17
CA ARG A 112 -1.57 0.66 -4.09
C ARG A 112 -0.85 -0.44 -3.31
N MET A 113 0.43 -0.68 -3.59
CA MET A 113 1.23 -1.69 -2.87
C MET A 113 1.40 -1.32 -1.38
N VAL A 114 1.60 -0.05 -1.07
CA VAL A 114 1.71 0.44 0.31
C VAL A 114 0.40 0.28 1.07
N CYS A 115 -0.73 0.62 0.46
CA CYS A 115 -2.05 0.39 1.06
C CYS A 115 -2.33 -1.10 1.29
N ALA A 116 -1.99 -1.96 0.31
CA ALA A 116 -2.08 -3.41 0.46
C ALA A 116 -1.24 -3.92 1.64
N TYR A 117 -0.01 -3.41 1.78
CA TYR A 117 0.84 -3.70 2.94
C TYR A 117 0.19 -3.27 4.25
N ILE A 118 -0.26 -2.02 4.35
CA ILE A 118 -0.82 -1.48 5.59
C ILE A 118 -2.05 -2.28 6.03
N VAL A 119 -3.01 -2.53 5.14
CA VAL A 119 -4.22 -3.29 5.44
C VAL A 119 -3.88 -4.72 5.87
N THR A 120 -3.09 -5.44 5.09
CA THR A 120 -2.76 -6.84 5.38
C THR A 120 -1.83 -6.99 6.59
N ALA A 121 -0.94 -6.03 6.83
CA ALA A 121 -0.08 -6.02 8.03
C ALA A 121 -0.90 -5.85 9.30
N TYR A 122 -1.83 -4.89 9.36
CA TYR A 122 -2.72 -4.73 10.51
C TYR A 122 -3.63 -5.94 10.72
N GLU A 123 -4.15 -6.54 9.64
CA GLU A 123 -4.95 -7.77 9.73
C GLU A 123 -4.15 -8.92 10.34
N LEU A 124 -2.88 -9.06 9.97
CA LEU A 124 -1.97 -10.06 10.54
C LEU A 124 -1.58 -9.75 11.99
N GLU A 125 -1.29 -8.48 12.32
CA GLU A 125 -0.91 -8.06 13.69
C GLU A 125 -2.04 -8.28 14.70
N ARG A 126 -3.29 -8.17 14.29
CA ARG A 126 -4.46 -8.46 15.11
C ARG A 126 -4.51 -9.92 15.58
N LEU A 127 -3.82 -10.81 14.91
CA LEU A 127 -3.78 -12.23 15.24
C LEU A 127 -2.59 -12.56 16.15
N GLU A 128 -2.84 -13.23 17.29
CA GLU A 128 -1.76 -13.56 18.23
C GLU A 128 -0.71 -14.51 17.63
N ASN A 129 -1.13 -15.63 17.03
CA ASN A 129 -0.25 -16.65 16.46
C ASN A 129 -0.86 -17.28 15.19
N PRO A 130 -0.89 -16.55 14.05
CA PRO A 130 -1.48 -17.10 12.84
C PRO A 130 -0.62 -18.24 12.29
N THR A 131 -1.29 -19.32 11.88
CA THR A 131 -0.63 -20.37 11.09
C THR A 131 -0.24 -19.84 9.72
N GLN A 132 0.72 -20.47 9.03
CA GLN A 132 1.09 -20.12 7.66
C GLN A 132 -0.14 -20.13 6.72
N ALA A 133 -1.02 -21.11 6.87
CA ALA A 133 -2.26 -21.18 6.09
C ALA A 133 -3.18 -19.95 6.32
N LYS A 134 -3.27 -19.45 7.55
CA LYS A 134 -4.05 -18.25 7.86
C LYS A 134 -3.41 -17.00 7.24
N VAL A 135 -2.07 -16.87 7.29
CA VAL A 135 -1.34 -15.78 6.61
C VAL A 135 -1.64 -15.78 5.12
N VAL A 136 -1.48 -16.94 4.46
CA VAL A 136 -1.78 -17.07 3.02
C VAL A 136 -3.24 -16.71 2.72
N LYS A 137 -4.19 -17.15 3.55
CA LYS A 137 -5.62 -16.85 3.37
C LYS A 137 -5.90 -15.34 3.44
N ILE A 138 -5.22 -14.60 4.31
CA ILE A 138 -5.35 -13.14 4.42
C ILE A 138 -4.86 -12.46 3.13
N LEU A 139 -3.66 -12.79 2.68
CA LEU A 139 -3.10 -12.22 1.45
C LEU A 139 -3.94 -12.55 0.22
N GLN A 140 -4.43 -13.80 0.11
CA GLN A 140 -5.35 -14.20 -0.95
C GLN A 140 -6.70 -13.48 -0.86
N GLY A 141 -7.20 -13.22 0.36
CA GLY A 141 -8.42 -12.44 0.59
C GLY A 141 -8.29 -11.04 0.01
N TYR A 142 -7.22 -10.33 0.36
CA TYR A 142 -6.94 -9.00 -0.19
C TYR A 142 -6.82 -9.03 -1.72
N SER A 143 -6.04 -9.96 -2.26
CA SER A 143 -5.89 -10.07 -3.72
C SER A 143 -7.22 -10.31 -4.42
N LYS A 144 -8.08 -11.16 -3.87
CA LYS A 144 -9.38 -11.49 -4.44
C LYS A 144 -10.37 -10.31 -4.40
N GLU A 145 -10.45 -9.63 -3.26
CA GLU A 145 -11.45 -8.58 -3.04
C GLU A 145 -11.01 -7.21 -3.61
N VAL A 146 -9.71 -6.94 -3.68
CA VAL A 146 -9.19 -5.62 -4.05
C VAL A 146 -8.32 -5.68 -5.31
N GLU A 147 -7.29 -6.55 -5.31
CA GLU A 147 -6.23 -6.52 -6.30
C GLU A 147 -6.70 -6.91 -7.70
N HIS A 148 -7.63 -7.87 -7.80
CA HIS A 148 -8.14 -8.41 -9.06
C HIS A 148 -9.43 -7.75 -9.56
N SER A 149 -10.02 -6.81 -8.82
CA SER A 149 -11.14 -6.01 -9.29
C SER A 149 -10.63 -4.83 -10.10
N TYR A 150 -11.11 -4.73 -11.33
CA TYR A 150 -10.78 -3.60 -12.22
C TYR A 150 -11.39 -2.31 -11.69
N GLU A 151 -12.66 -2.36 -11.28
CA GLU A 151 -13.41 -1.22 -10.75
C GLU A 151 -12.77 -0.67 -9.48
N ASN A 152 -12.38 -1.55 -8.56
CA ASN A 152 -11.63 -1.16 -7.37
C ASN A 152 -10.27 -0.56 -7.71
N GLY A 153 -9.64 -1.07 -8.78
CA GLY A 153 -8.38 -0.54 -9.28
C GLY A 153 -8.47 0.90 -9.75
N GLU A 154 -9.49 1.24 -10.54
CA GLU A 154 -9.75 2.60 -11.01
C GLU A 154 -10.08 3.56 -9.84
N LEU A 155 -10.95 3.14 -8.93
CA LEU A 155 -11.31 3.93 -7.76
C LEU A 155 -10.10 4.25 -6.88
N LEU A 156 -9.25 3.24 -6.63
CA LEU A 156 -8.00 3.45 -5.89
C LEU A 156 -7.06 4.43 -6.59
N GLU A 157 -6.93 4.34 -7.91
CA GLU A 157 -6.07 5.23 -8.70
C GLU A 157 -6.57 6.66 -8.63
N ASP A 158 -7.85 6.90 -8.79
CA ASP A 158 -8.48 8.23 -8.66
C ASP A 158 -8.23 8.83 -7.26
N GLU A 159 -8.42 8.07 -6.20
CA GLU A 159 -8.14 8.50 -4.84
C GLU A 159 -6.65 8.83 -4.63
N PHE A 160 -5.75 8.06 -5.20
CA PHE A 160 -4.31 8.32 -5.08
C PHE A 160 -3.84 9.58 -5.83
N ILE A 161 -4.57 9.98 -6.88
CA ILE A 161 -4.28 11.18 -7.67
C ILE A 161 -4.92 12.42 -7.04
N PHE A 162 -6.19 12.33 -6.66
CA PHE A 162 -7.00 13.51 -6.34
C PHE A 162 -7.20 13.75 -4.85
N ASN A 163 -7.01 12.75 -3.98
CA ASN A 163 -7.22 12.89 -2.54
C ASN A 163 -5.89 13.18 -1.81
N PRO A 164 -5.72 14.38 -1.22
CA PRO A 164 -4.48 14.75 -0.51
C PRO A 164 -4.13 13.85 0.68
N LEU A 165 -5.10 13.11 1.24
CA LEU A 165 -4.83 12.15 2.31
C LEU A 165 -3.87 11.05 1.87
N PHE A 166 -3.86 10.71 0.59
CA PHE A 166 -2.94 9.71 0.01
C PHE A 166 -1.63 10.33 -0.52
N SER A 167 -1.23 11.50 -0.02
CA SER A 167 0.10 12.04 -0.33
C SER A 167 1.20 11.09 0.15
N THR A 168 2.34 11.13 -0.51
CA THR A 168 3.53 10.35 -0.14
C THR A 168 3.93 10.58 1.32
N ASP A 169 3.90 11.83 1.78
CA ASP A 169 4.26 12.21 3.16
C ASP A 169 3.32 11.57 4.19
N ASN A 170 2.01 11.57 3.93
CA ASN A 170 1.04 10.94 4.81
C ASN A 170 1.24 9.41 4.89
N LEU A 171 1.47 8.75 3.75
CA LEU A 171 1.71 7.31 3.71
C LEU A 171 3.03 6.94 4.41
N ILE A 172 4.09 7.74 4.26
CA ILE A 172 5.36 7.58 4.99
C ILE A 172 5.15 7.76 6.50
N GLY A 173 4.26 8.67 6.90
CA GLY A 173 3.93 8.91 8.30
C GLY A 173 3.29 7.71 9.00
N ILE A 174 2.59 6.84 8.26
CA ILE A 174 1.97 5.60 8.78
C ILE A 174 2.99 4.45 8.85
N LEU A 175 3.90 4.35 7.87
CA LEU A 175 4.92 3.31 7.78
C LEU A 175 5.99 3.45 8.86
#